data_635d3e1dd5465ff972aa07ed04ae85b0
#
_entry.id   635d3e1dd5465ff972aa07ed04ae85b0
#
_cell.length_a   1.000
_cell.length_b   1.000
_cell.length_c   1.000
_cell.angle_alpha   90.00
_cell.angle_beta   90.00
_cell.angle_gamma   90.00
#
_symmetry.space_group_name_H-M   'P 1'
#
loop_
_entity.id
_entity.type
_entity.pdbx_description
1 polymer ?
#
loop_
_entity_poly.entity_id
_entity_poly.type
_entity_poly.pdbx_seq_one_letter_code
_entity_poly.pdbx_strand_id
1 'polypeptide(L)'
;RLIVKWGPQRLVLLESNEFALYRIDQELAQSRDVSVVPVLASVANGDAVRRALAAYSVQVVFHAAAHKHVPLVEANAIEGMWNNILGTKTICDLAFEAGVANFVLISSDKAVRPTNVMGATKRWAELVVRDTAALARERQTGQLFCAVRFGNVLGSNGSVVPLFKEQIARGGPVTLTDAAMTRYFMSIHEAAELIIQAGALSQGGDIFLLDM
;
A
#
# COMPACT_ATOMS: atom_id res chain seq x y z
N ARG A 1 -2.03 -1.22 -12.82
CA ARG A 1 -1.53 -1.68 -14.15
C ARG A 1 -1.46 -3.21 -14.24
N LEU A 2 -0.68 -3.90 -13.39
CA LEU A 2 -0.58 -5.37 -13.45
C LEU A 2 -1.94 -6.06 -13.22
N ILE A 3 -2.71 -5.62 -12.24
CA ILE A 3 -4.03 -6.18 -11.93
C ILE A 3 -4.94 -6.19 -13.16
N VAL A 4 -4.90 -5.14 -14.00
CA VAL A 4 -5.68 -5.07 -15.24
C VAL A 4 -5.34 -6.20 -16.22
N LYS A 5 -4.05 -6.60 -16.28
CA LYS A 5 -3.60 -7.72 -17.12
C LYS A 5 -4.18 -9.09 -16.73
N TRP A 6 -4.65 -9.20 -15.49
CA TRP A 6 -5.29 -10.41 -14.96
C TRP A 6 -6.81 -10.46 -15.24
N GLY A 7 -7.33 -9.42 -15.89
CA GLY A 7 -8.71 -9.35 -16.36
C GLY A 7 -9.78 -9.38 -15.25
N PRO A 8 -9.65 -8.60 -14.16
CA PRO A 8 -10.74 -8.53 -13.19
C PRO A 8 -11.97 -7.91 -13.84
N GLN A 9 -13.15 -8.31 -13.42
CA GLN A 9 -14.40 -7.70 -13.90
C GLN A 9 -14.41 -6.18 -13.60
N ARG A 10 -13.85 -5.79 -12.45
CA ARG A 10 -13.80 -4.40 -11.99
C ARG A 10 -12.55 -4.10 -11.19
N LEU A 11 -11.99 -2.92 -11.40
CA LEU A 11 -10.88 -2.36 -10.62
C LEU A 11 -11.32 -1.03 -9.99
N VAL A 12 -11.49 -1.00 -8.67
CA VAL A 12 -11.80 0.22 -7.93
C VAL A 12 -10.48 0.88 -7.49
N LEU A 13 -10.29 2.13 -7.85
CA LEU A 13 -9.13 2.95 -7.51
C LEU A 13 -9.56 3.97 -6.45
N LEU A 14 -9.26 3.71 -5.18
CA LEU A 14 -9.53 4.64 -4.09
C LEU A 14 -8.25 5.41 -3.74
N GLU A 15 -8.25 6.72 -3.94
CA GLU A 15 -7.10 7.61 -3.78
C GLU A 15 -7.56 8.97 -3.27
N SER A 16 -6.81 9.56 -2.34
CA SER A 16 -7.09 10.88 -1.78
C SER A 16 -6.49 12.04 -2.57
N ASN A 17 -5.48 11.77 -3.39
CA ASN A 17 -4.86 12.76 -4.26
C ASN A 17 -5.58 12.77 -5.61
N GLU A 18 -6.34 13.85 -5.89
CA GLU A 18 -7.10 14.01 -7.12
C GLU A 18 -6.24 13.87 -8.38
N PHE A 19 -5.08 14.51 -8.43
CA PHE A 19 -4.21 14.47 -9.60
C PHE A 19 -3.64 13.07 -9.86
N ALA A 20 -3.26 12.34 -8.78
CA ALA A 20 -2.79 10.97 -8.90
C ALA A 20 -3.90 10.05 -9.41
N LEU A 21 -5.12 10.20 -8.88
CA LEU A 21 -6.30 9.45 -9.31
C LEU A 21 -6.62 9.72 -10.78
N TYR A 22 -6.69 10.99 -11.17
CA TYR A 22 -6.94 11.40 -12.57
C TYR A 22 -5.92 10.79 -13.54
N ARG A 23 -4.63 10.85 -13.20
CA ARG A 23 -3.57 10.30 -14.07
C ARG A 23 -3.71 8.80 -14.30
N ILE A 24 -3.94 8.03 -13.24
CA ILE A 24 -4.07 6.58 -13.37
C ILE A 24 -5.38 6.18 -14.05
N ASP A 25 -6.45 6.91 -13.81
CA ASP A 25 -7.74 6.72 -14.49
C ASP A 25 -7.61 6.93 -16.01
N GLN A 26 -7.01 8.06 -16.44
CA GLN A 26 -6.76 8.32 -17.86
C GLN A 26 -5.86 7.26 -18.52
N GLU A 27 -4.86 6.78 -17.80
CA GLU A 27 -3.98 5.73 -18.32
C GLU A 27 -4.72 4.41 -18.50
N LEU A 28 -5.57 4.03 -17.55
CA LEU A 28 -6.32 2.78 -17.58
C LEU A 28 -7.61 2.84 -18.40
N ALA A 29 -8.10 4.03 -18.77
CA ALA A 29 -9.28 4.21 -19.62
C ALA A 29 -9.18 3.50 -20.99
N GLN A 30 -7.96 3.21 -21.44
CA GLN A 30 -7.70 2.46 -22.67
C GLN A 30 -7.86 0.94 -22.52
N SER A 31 -8.02 0.45 -21.28
CA SER A 31 -8.21 -0.98 -20.99
C SER A 31 -9.67 -1.36 -21.21
N ARG A 32 -10.00 -1.85 -22.41
CA ARG A 32 -11.39 -2.10 -22.86
C ARG A 32 -12.11 -3.21 -22.09
N ASP A 33 -11.37 -4.12 -21.47
CA ASP A 33 -11.92 -5.36 -20.88
C ASP A 33 -12.12 -5.30 -19.36
N VAL A 34 -11.71 -4.20 -18.69
CA VAL A 34 -11.81 -4.03 -17.24
C VAL A 34 -12.58 -2.75 -16.92
N SER A 35 -13.64 -2.87 -16.13
CA SER A 35 -14.34 -1.69 -15.61
C SER A 35 -13.51 -1.00 -14.53
N VAL A 36 -12.88 0.12 -14.86
CA VAL A 36 -12.12 0.95 -13.92
C VAL A 36 -13.04 1.96 -13.26
N VAL A 37 -13.02 2.04 -11.93
CA VAL A 37 -13.87 2.93 -11.13
C VAL A 37 -13.01 3.82 -10.24
N PRO A 38 -12.82 5.11 -10.56
CA PRO A 38 -12.14 6.05 -9.70
C PRO A 38 -13.03 6.48 -8.52
N VAL A 39 -12.47 6.44 -7.30
CA VAL A 39 -13.11 6.89 -6.05
C VAL A 39 -12.17 7.89 -5.36
N LEU A 40 -12.50 9.16 -5.39
CA LEU A 40 -11.74 10.20 -4.71
C LEU A 40 -12.12 10.22 -3.22
N ALA A 41 -11.30 9.59 -2.40
CA ALA A 41 -11.52 9.52 -0.96
C ALA A 41 -10.23 9.12 -0.20
N SER A 42 -10.15 9.52 1.08
CA SER A 42 -9.16 9.01 2.02
C SER A 42 -9.61 7.66 2.60
N VAL A 43 -8.66 6.75 2.86
CA VAL A 43 -8.92 5.50 3.59
C VAL A 43 -9.36 5.74 5.04
N ALA A 44 -9.06 6.90 5.61
CA ALA A 44 -9.54 7.31 6.92
C ALA A 44 -11.02 7.76 6.93
N ASN A 45 -11.61 7.99 5.74
CA ASN A 45 -13.04 8.29 5.62
C ASN A 45 -13.86 6.98 5.54
N GLY A 46 -14.28 6.49 6.71
CA GLY A 46 -14.99 5.21 6.83
C GLY A 46 -16.27 5.14 5.98
N ASP A 47 -17.02 6.25 5.89
CA ASP A 47 -18.27 6.25 5.09
C ASP A 47 -17.99 6.09 3.60
N ALA A 48 -16.95 6.75 3.08
CA ALA A 48 -16.57 6.61 1.68
C ALA A 48 -16.05 5.20 1.38
N VAL A 49 -15.21 4.64 2.27
CA VAL A 49 -14.71 3.27 2.15
C VAL A 49 -15.86 2.26 2.20
N ARG A 50 -16.77 2.37 3.17
CA ARG A 50 -17.94 1.49 3.29
C ARG A 50 -18.80 1.52 2.03
N ARG A 51 -19.10 2.71 1.50
CA ARG A 51 -19.86 2.84 0.24
C ARG A 51 -19.15 2.18 -0.94
N ALA A 52 -17.83 2.36 -1.06
CA ALA A 52 -17.06 1.77 -2.16
C ALA A 52 -17.05 0.23 -2.07
N LEU A 53 -16.78 -0.33 -0.90
CA LEU A 53 -16.78 -1.79 -0.70
C LEU A 53 -18.13 -2.41 -1.04
N ALA A 54 -19.23 -1.80 -0.56
CA ALA A 54 -20.58 -2.31 -0.77
C ALA A 54 -21.05 -2.13 -2.23
N ALA A 55 -20.87 -0.93 -2.81
CA ALA A 55 -21.37 -0.63 -4.15
C ALA A 55 -20.72 -1.49 -5.24
N TYR A 56 -19.47 -1.90 -5.02
CA TYR A 56 -18.70 -2.63 -6.03
C TYR A 56 -18.44 -4.09 -5.67
N SER A 57 -18.97 -4.58 -4.55
CA SER A 57 -18.79 -5.97 -4.08
C SER A 57 -17.33 -6.40 -4.12
N VAL A 58 -16.46 -5.61 -3.48
CA VAL A 58 -15.00 -5.78 -3.53
C VAL A 58 -14.59 -7.10 -2.88
N GLN A 59 -13.87 -7.93 -3.59
CA GLN A 59 -13.39 -9.24 -3.13
C GLN A 59 -11.94 -9.23 -2.67
N VAL A 60 -11.11 -8.35 -3.25
CA VAL A 60 -9.68 -8.25 -2.93
C VAL A 60 -9.31 -6.79 -2.70
N VAL A 61 -8.60 -6.53 -1.61
CA VAL A 61 -8.06 -5.20 -1.28
C VAL A 61 -6.54 -5.23 -1.27
N PHE A 62 -5.91 -4.37 -2.05
CA PHE A 62 -4.49 -4.03 -1.93
C PHE A 62 -4.35 -2.66 -1.29
N HIS A 63 -3.96 -2.63 -0.02
CA HIS A 63 -3.88 -1.41 0.77
C HIS A 63 -2.47 -0.82 0.73
N ALA A 64 -2.27 0.17 -0.14
CA ALA A 64 -1.01 0.91 -0.30
C ALA A 64 -1.07 2.37 0.21
N ALA A 65 -2.22 2.81 0.70
CA ALA A 65 -2.42 4.18 1.17
C ALA A 65 -1.69 4.42 2.49
N ALA A 66 -0.53 5.06 2.40
CA ALA A 66 0.28 5.40 3.58
C ALA A 66 1.23 6.57 3.27
N HIS A 67 1.47 7.40 4.27
CA HIS A 67 2.57 8.36 4.25
C HIS A 67 3.89 7.62 4.47
N LYS A 68 4.85 7.76 3.54
CA LYS A 68 6.09 6.96 3.51
C LYS A 68 7.38 7.76 3.67
N HIS A 69 7.33 9.09 3.53
CA HIS A 69 8.52 9.94 3.62
C HIS A 69 8.93 10.13 5.08
N VAL A 70 10.03 9.49 5.48
CA VAL A 70 10.49 9.47 6.88
C VAL A 70 10.59 10.88 7.46
N PRO A 71 11.31 11.86 6.86
CA PRO A 71 11.42 13.20 7.46
C PRO A 71 10.07 13.92 7.59
N LEU A 72 9.17 13.75 6.63
CA LEU A 72 7.85 14.39 6.68
C LEU A 72 6.98 13.75 7.76
N VAL A 73 7.01 12.44 7.93
CA VAL A 73 6.23 11.75 8.96
C VAL A 73 6.80 12.03 10.35
N GLU A 74 8.14 12.14 10.50
CA GLU A 74 8.74 12.58 11.76
C GLU A 74 8.25 13.99 12.18
N ALA A 75 8.23 14.94 11.24
CA ALA A 75 7.75 16.29 11.49
C ALA A 75 6.22 16.37 11.70
N ASN A 76 5.47 15.36 11.27
CA ASN A 76 4.00 15.32 11.31
C ASN A 76 3.52 13.97 11.87
N ALA A 77 3.99 13.60 13.05
CA ALA A 77 3.76 12.26 13.63
C ALA A 77 2.27 11.93 13.79
N ILE A 78 1.46 12.88 14.23
CA ILE A 78 0.00 12.70 14.43
C ILE A 78 -0.68 12.37 13.11
N GLU A 79 -0.36 13.09 12.02
CA GLU A 79 -0.90 12.81 10.69
C GLU A 79 -0.44 11.45 10.17
N GLY A 80 0.84 11.10 10.41
CA GLY A 80 1.36 9.77 10.11
C GLY A 80 0.61 8.66 10.84
N MET A 81 0.31 8.84 12.12
CA MET A 81 -0.50 7.90 12.91
C MET A 81 -1.95 7.84 12.39
N TRP A 82 -2.56 8.98 12.15
CA TRP A 82 -3.93 9.07 11.66
C TRP A 82 -4.11 8.33 10.34
N ASN A 83 -3.27 8.63 9.35
CA ASN A 83 -3.39 8.00 8.04
C ASN A 83 -2.93 6.54 8.04
N ASN A 84 -1.76 6.24 8.61
CA ASN A 84 -1.15 4.91 8.47
C ASN A 84 -1.72 3.88 9.46
N ILE A 85 -2.13 4.29 10.66
CA ILE A 85 -2.68 3.38 11.67
C ILE A 85 -4.20 3.39 11.61
N LEU A 86 -4.84 4.55 11.87
CA LEU A 86 -6.30 4.62 11.92
C LEU A 86 -6.92 4.40 10.54
N GLY A 87 -6.30 4.92 9.48
CA GLY A 87 -6.73 4.62 8.11
C GLY A 87 -6.66 3.12 7.79
N THR A 88 -5.57 2.44 8.18
CA THR A 88 -5.48 0.98 8.02
C THR A 88 -6.52 0.26 8.86
N LYS A 89 -6.73 0.67 10.12
CA LYS A 89 -7.77 0.06 10.96
C LYS A 89 -9.16 0.23 10.32
N THR A 90 -9.49 1.43 9.87
CA THR A 90 -10.76 1.71 9.20
C THR A 90 -11.01 0.79 8.01
N ILE A 91 -10.04 0.66 7.10
CA ILE A 91 -10.24 -0.19 5.92
C ILE A 91 -10.20 -1.69 6.26
N CYS A 92 -9.45 -2.13 7.27
CA CYS A 92 -9.46 -3.52 7.73
C CYS A 92 -10.81 -3.90 8.35
N ASP A 93 -11.33 -3.08 9.27
CA ASP A 93 -12.61 -3.33 9.92
C ASP A 93 -13.75 -3.40 8.87
N LEU A 94 -13.78 -2.42 7.95
CA LEU A 94 -14.80 -2.36 6.91
C LEU A 94 -14.67 -3.47 5.85
N ALA A 95 -13.44 -3.88 5.51
CA ALA A 95 -13.19 -5.03 4.64
C ALA A 95 -13.66 -6.34 5.30
N PHE A 96 -13.41 -6.48 6.61
CA PHE A 96 -13.92 -7.60 7.38
C PHE A 96 -15.46 -7.63 7.41
N GLU A 97 -16.11 -6.52 7.76
CA GLU A 97 -17.57 -6.38 7.77
C GLU A 97 -18.20 -6.65 6.39
N ALA A 98 -17.55 -6.21 5.31
CA ALA A 98 -18.03 -6.39 3.94
C ALA A 98 -17.77 -7.78 3.35
N GLY A 99 -17.09 -8.68 4.07
CA GLY A 99 -16.79 -10.03 3.58
C GLY A 99 -15.71 -10.06 2.49
N VAL A 100 -14.78 -9.08 2.46
CA VAL A 100 -13.66 -9.09 1.53
C VAL A 100 -12.83 -10.36 1.70
N ALA A 101 -12.65 -11.12 0.64
CA ALA A 101 -11.99 -12.43 0.72
C ALA A 101 -10.50 -12.31 1.02
N ASN A 102 -9.80 -11.39 0.36
CA ASN A 102 -8.35 -11.21 0.52
C ASN A 102 -7.99 -9.74 0.75
N PHE A 103 -7.19 -9.50 1.78
CA PHE A 103 -6.65 -8.19 2.12
C PHE A 103 -5.12 -8.24 2.22
N VAL A 104 -4.42 -7.39 1.45
CA VAL A 104 -2.97 -7.33 1.41
C VAL A 104 -2.50 -5.93 1.78
N LEU A 105 -1.85 -5.79 2.94
CA LEU A 105 -1.20 -4.54 3.35
C LEU A 105 0.19 -4.44 2.71
N ILE A 106 0.46 -3.36 2.04
CA ILE A 106 1.80 -3.00 1.56
C ILE A 106 2.57 -2.35 2.71
N SER A 107 3.51 -3.11 3.30
CA SER A 107 4.39 -2.66 4.38
C SER A 107 5.80 -2.32 3.88
N SER A 108 6.81 -2.37 4.74
CA SER A 108 8.18 -1.94 4.46
C SER A 108 9.17 -2.69 5.36
N ASP A 109 10.43 -2.78 4.92
CA ASP A 109 11.59 -3.17 5.73
C ASP A 109 11.73 -2.32 7.01
N LYS A 110 11.32 -1.04 6.94
CA LYS A 110 11.38 -0.08 8.05
C LYS A 110 10.40 -0.39 9.19
N ALA A 111 9.45 -1.30 8.98
CA ALA A 111 8.60 -1.86 10.03
C ALA A 111 9.32 -2.90 10.91
N VAL A 112 10.51 -3.34 10.51
CA VAL A 112 11.35 -4.25 11.29
C VAL A 112 12.17 -3.45 12.29
N ARG A 113 11.93 -3.65 13.59
CA ARG A 113 12.61 -2.89 14.67
C ARG A 113 12.67 -1.38 14.36
N PRO A 114 11.52 -0.72 14.25
CA PRO A 114 11.44 0.64 13.72
C PRO A 114 12.27 1.62 14.57
N THR A 115 13.08 2.43 13.90
CA THR A 115 13.91 3.48 14.50
C THR A 115 13.37 4.88 14.20
N ASN A 116 12.21 4.98 13.55
CA ASN A 116 11.56 6.23 13.16
C ASN A 116 10.03 6.08 13.20
N VAL A 117 9.32 7.22 13.29
CA VAL A 117 7.85 7.25 13.41
C VAL A 117 7.18 6.56 12.22
N MET A 118 7.63 6.80 11.00
CA MET A 118 7.04 6.18 9.80
C MET A 118 7.12 4.65 9.89
N GLY A 119 8.28 4.09 10.22
CA GLY A 119 8.45 2.64 10.43
C GLY A 119 7.56 2.11 11.57
N ALA A 120 7.46 2.85 12.67
CA ALA A 120 6.57 2.50 13.79
C ALA A 120 5.11 2.46 13.35
N THR A 121 4.63 3.45 12.58
CA THR A 121 3.25 3.45 12.07
C THR A 121 2.98 2.27 11.14
N LYS A 122 3.94 1.89 10.30
CA LYS A 122 3.84 0.70 9.43
C LYS A 122 3.77 -0.58 10.27
N ARG A 123 4.58 -0.68 11.33
CA ARG A 123 4.52 -1.82 12.25
C ARG A 123 3.17 -1.94 12.95
N TRP A 124 2.59 -0.81 13.40
CA TRP A 124 1.24 -0.80 13.95
C TRP A 124 0.19 -1.25 12.93
N ALA A 125 0.29 -0.79 11.69
CA ALA A 125 -0.61 -1.24 10.62
C ALA A 125 -0.54 -2.76 10.41
N GLU A 126 0.65 -3.37 10.47
CA GLU A 126 0.79 -4.83 10.42
C GLU A 126 0.11 -5.53 11.61
N LEU A 127 0.19 -4.95 12.82
CA LEU A 127 -0.47 -5.52 13.99
C LEU A 127 -1.99 -5.48 13.84
N VAL A 128 -2.55 -4.38 13.30
CA VAL A 128 -3.98 -4.28 12.97
C VAL A 128 -4.41 -5.38 12.00
N VAL A 129 -3.66 -5.58 10.92
CA VAL A 129 -3.96 -6.63 9.93
C VAL A 129 -3.91 -8.02 10.54
N ARG A 130 -2.92 -8.29 11.42
CA ARG A 130 -2.80 -9.58 12.12
C ARG A 130 -3.95 -9.81 13.11
N ASP A 131 -4.36 -8.78 13.80
CA ASP A 131 -5.51 -8.83 14.72
C ASP A 131 -6.80 -9.15 13.96
N THR A 132 -7.04 -8.49 12.83
CA THR A 132 -8.17 -8.78 11.95
C THR A 132 -8.11 -10.21 11.40
N ALA A 133 -6.92 -10.71 11.02
CA ALA A 133 -6.74 -12.09 10.59
C ALA A 133 -7.06 -13.10 11.69
N ALA A 134 -6.67 -12.80 12.95
CA ALA A 134 -7.00 -13.64 14.09
C ALA A 134 -8.52 -13.69 14.32
N LEU A 135 -9.19 -12.54 14.24
CA LEU A 135 -10.64 -12.44 14.33
C LEU A 135 -11.35 -13.22 13.22
N ALA A 136 -10.85 -13.12 11.98
CA ALA A 136 -11.39 -13.87 10.84
C ALA A 136 -11.28 -15.40 11.07
N ARG A 137 -10.17 -15.85 11.61
CA ARG A 137 -9.95 -17.26 11.97
C ARG A 137 -10.88 -17.69 13.11
N GLU A 138 -10.99 -16.90 14.17
CA GLU A 138 -11.87 -17.18 15.32
C GLU A 138 -13.33 -17.31 14.88
N ARG A 139 -13.78 -16.41 14.00
CA ARG A 139 -15.14 -16.40 13.47
C ARG A 139 -15.36 -17.32 12.28
N GLN A 140 -14.32 -18.01 11.81
CA GLN A 140 -14.37 -18.96 10.69
C GLN A 140 -14.95 -18.34 9.41
N THR A 141 -14.65 -17.06 9.13
CA THR A 141 -15.21 -16.35 7.98
C THR A 141 -14.58 -16.74 6.64
N GLY A 142 -13.41 -17.39 6.67
CA GLY A 142 -12.62 -17.71 5.47
C GLY A 142 -11.87 -16.54 4.85
N GLN A 143 -11.96 -15.34 5.42
CA GLN A 143 -11.27 -14.16 4.94
C GLN A 143 -9.77 -14.20 5.28
N LEU A 144 -8.92 -13.79 4.36
CA LEU A 144 -7.47 -13.82 4.50
C LEU A 144 -6.90 -12.40 4.53
N PHE A 145 -6.22 -12.06 5.61
CA PHE A 145 -5.56 -10.79 5.81
C PHE A 145 -4.07 -11.02 5.97
N CYS A 146 -3.23 -10.35 5.16
CA CYS A 146 -1.77 -10.47 5.24
C CYS A 146 -1.08 -9.13 5.01
N ALA A 147 0.22 -9.09 5.27
CA ALA A 147 1.08 -7.95 4.97
C ALA A 147 2.31 -8.40 4.18
N VAL A 148 2.86 -7.49 3.38
CA VAL A 148 4.06 -7.74 2.58
C VAL A 148 5.08 -6.66 2.88
N ARG A 149 6.29 -7.06 3.27
CA ARG A 149 7.45 -6.19 3.49
C ARG A 149 8.41 -6.29 2.33
N PHE A 150 8.90 -5.14 1.88
CA PHE A 150 10.02 -5.05 0.94
C PHE A 150 10.81 -3.76 1.20
N GLY A 151 12.01 -3.69 0.64
CA GLY A 151 12.90 -2.53 0.78
C GLY A 151 12.58 -1.40 -0.18
N ASN A 152 13.60 -0.86 -0.85
CA ASN A 152 13.40 0.28 -1.73
C ASN A 152 12.96 -0.16 -3.12
N VAL A 153 12.02 0.59 -3.70
CA VAL A 153 11.54 0.35 -5.06
C VAL A 153 12.10 1.43 -5.99
N LEU A 154 12.83 1.01 -7.02
CA LEU A 154 13.45 1.89 -8.01
C LEU A 154 12.41 2.76 -8.71
N GLY A 155 12.69 4.07 -8.81
CA GLY A 155 11.83 4.99 -9.53
C GLY A 155 10.49 5.30 -8.85
N SER A 156 10.28 4.87 -7.59
CA SER A 156 9.07 5.23 -6.84
C SER A 156 9.05 6.74 -6.55
N ASN A 157 7.85 7.34 -6.53
CA ASN A 157 7.66 8.77 -6.30
C ASN A 157 8.35 9.22 -5.00
N GLY A 158 9.14 10.33 -5.10
CA GLY A 158 9.88 10.89 -3.97
C GLY A 158 11.02 9.99 -3.46
N SER A 159 11.50 9.01 -4.24
CA SER A 159 12.68 8.22 -3.91
C SER A 159 13.97 8.92 -4.33
N VAL A 160 15.11 8.40 -3.84
CA VAL A 160 16.43 9.00 -4.06
C VAL A 160 16.84 9.05 -5.53
N VAL A 161 16.46 8.08 -6.34
CA VAL A 161 16.88 7.99 -7.75
C VAL A 161 16.32 9.14 -8.60
N PRO A 162 15.02 9.47 -8.57
CA PRO A 162 14.50 10.68 -9.20
C PRO A 162 15.18 11.96 -8.71
N LEU A 163 15.42 12.09 -7.41
CA LEU A 163 16.11 13.24 -6.83
C LEU A 163 17.53 13.40 -7.40
N PHE A 164 18.30 12.30 -7.45
CA PHE A 164 19.65 12.33 -8.02
C PHE A 164 19.65 12.71 -9.51
N LYS A 165 18.71 12.18 -10.28
CA LYS A 165 18.56 12.55 -11.70
C LYS A 165 18.28 14.05 -11.86
N GLU A 166 17.43 14.63 -11.03
CA GLU A 166 17.14 16.05 -11.04
C GLU A 166 18.37 16.89 -10.64
N GLN A 167 19.10 16.50 -9.60
CA GLN A 167 20.32 17.17 -9.17
C GLN A 167 21.40 17.12 -10.27
N ILE A 168 21.60 15.97 -10.92
CA ILE A 168 22.53 15.84 -12.04
C ILE A 168 22.11 16.74 -13.22
N ALA A 169 20.82 16.76 -13.56
CA ALA A 169 20.32 17.61 -14.65
C ALA A 169 20.52 19.13 -14.41
N ARG A 170 20.60 19.53 -13.13
CA ARG A 170 20.89 20.92 -12.70
C ARG A 170 22.40 21.21 -12.58
N GLY A 171 23.28 20.26 -12.89
CA GLY A 171 24.74 20.42 -12.78
C GLY A 171 25.33 20.02 -11.43
N GLY A 172 24.56 19.36 -10.56
CA GLY A 172 25.01 18.90 -9.24
C GLY A 172 25.06 19.99 -8.16
N PRO A 173 25.63 19.68 -6.99
CA PRO A 173 26.12 18.37 -6.56
C PRO A 173 25.00 17.37 -6.24
N VAL A 174 25.31 16.07 -6.26
CA VAL A 174 24.44 15.02 -5.75
C VAL A 174 24.56 14.96 -4.23
N THR A 175 23.45 15.03 -3.52
CA THR A 175 23.42 14.96 -2.06
C THR A 175 23.49 13.51 -1.58
N LEU A 176 24.56 13.18 -0.86
CA LEU A 176 24.80 11.85 -0.29
C LEU A 176 24.73 11.94 1.24
N THR A 177 23.85 11.14 1.85
CA THR A 177 23.70 11.13 3.31
C THR A 177 24.92 10.50 4.00
N ASP A 178 25.41 9.38 3.47
CA ASP A 178 26.58 8.66 3.96
C ASP A 178 27.17 7.81 2.82
N ALA A 179 28.47 7.87 2.61
CA ALA A 179 29.15 7.12 1.55
C ALA A 179 29.13 5.59 1.76
N ALA A 180 29.01 5.13 3.00
CA ALA A 180 28.95 3.72 3.36
C ALA A 180 27.51 3.15 3.33
N MET A 181 26.51 3.99 3.03
CA MET A 181 25.11 3.57 3.08
C MET A 181 24.76 2.64 1.91
N THR A 182 24.36 1.42 2.23
CA THR A 182 23.85 0.43 1.27
C THR A 182 22.33 0.32 1.35
N ARG A 183 21.69 -0.01 0.24
CA ARG A 183 20.25 -0.26 0.15
C ARG A 183 19.97 -1.38 -0.85
N TYR A 184 19.01 -2.22 -0.51
CA TYR A 184 18.46 -3.19 -1.43
C TYR A 184 17.37 -2.54 -2.28
N PHE A 185 17.34 -2.88 -3.56
CA PHE A 185 16.38 -2.32 -4.52
C PHE A 185 15.73 -3.42 -5.33
N MET A 186 14.46 -3.23 -5.62
CA MET A 186 13.71 -4.00 -6.62
C MET A 186 12.99 -3.06 -7.59
N SER A 187 12.56 -3.57 -8.74
CA SER A 187 11.74 -2.82 -9.68
C SER A 187 10.30 -2.69 -9.18
N ILE A 188 9.56 -1.67 -9.68
CA ILE A 188 8.12 -1.53 -9.40
C ILE A 188 7.34 -2.74 -9.90
N HIS A 189 7.72 -3.29 -11.05
CA HIS A 189 7.07 -4.45 -11.66
C HIS A 189 7.21 -5.69 -10.78
N GLU A 190 8.43 -6.02 -10.41
CA GLU A 190 8.76 -7.12 -9.52
C GLU A 190 8.06 -7.01 -8.16
N ALA A 191 8.13 -5.84 -7.51
CA ALA A 191 7.43 -5.61 -6.26
C ALA A 191 5.91 -5.86 -6.38
N ALA A 192 5.30 -5.38 -7.46
CA ALA A 192 3.86 -5.53 -7.67
C ALA A 192 3.46 -7.00 -7.97
N GLU A 193 4.26 -7.76 -8.72
CA GLU A 193 4.02 -9.18 -8.97
C GLU A 193 4.12 -9.99 -7.68
N LEU A 194 5.18 -9.77 -6.89
CA LEU A 194 5.38 -10.45 -5.61
C LEU A 194 4.28 -10.14 -4.60
N ILE A 195 3.76 -8.90 -4.57
CA ILE A 195 2.61 -8.52 -3.73
C ILE A 195 1.36 -9.33 -4.11
N ILE A 196 1.09 -9.47 -5.42
CA ILE A 196 -0.06 -10.25 -5.90
C ILE A 196 0.11 -11.72 -5.52
N GLN A 197 1.32 -12.29 -5.73
CA GLN A 197 1.63 -13.66 -5.36
C GLN A 197 1.49 -13.90 -3.86
N ALA A 198 2.00 -12.99 -3.02
CA ALA A 198 1.86 -13.09 -1.56
C ALA A 198 0.39 -13.11 -1.14
N GLY A 199 -0.46 -12.26 -1.76
CA GLY A 199 -1.90 -12.29 -1.53
C GLY A 199 -2.55 -13.62 -1.89
N ALA A 200 -2.10 -14.27 -2.97
CA ALA A 200 -2.60 -15.56 -3.42
C ALA A 200 -2.10 -16.73 -2.54
N LEU A 201 -0.91 -16.62 -1.93
CA LEU A 201 -0.29 -17.65 -1.10
C LEU A 201 -0.66 -17.53 0.39
N SER A 202 -1.28 -16.42 0.79
CA SER A 202 -1.61 -16.16 2.19
C SER A 202 -2.57 -17.18 2.76
N GLN A 203 -2.31 -17.58 4.00
CA GLN A 203 -3.20 -18.41 4.82
C GLN A 203 -3.85 -17.59 5.96
N GLY A 204 -3.64 -16.27 5.96
CA GLY A 204 -4.15 -15.34 6.95
C GLY A 204 -3.23 -15.14 8.16
N GLY A 205 -2.89 -13.87 8.44
CA GLY A 205 -1.98 -13.47 9.51
C GLY A 205 -0.51 -13.45 9.11
N ASP A 206 -0.19 -13.79 7.87
CA ASP A 206 1.16 -13.82 7.33
C ASP A 206 1.75 -12.43 7.20
N ILE A 207 3.06 -12.31 7.45
CA ILE A 207 3.87 -11.16 7.05
C ILE A 207 4.96 -11.69 6.13
N PHE A 208 4.74 -11.55 4.83
CA PHE A 208 5.72 -11.94 3.82
C PHE A 208 6.88 -10.96 3.79
N LEU A 209 8.08 -11.47 3.73
CA LEU A 209 9.29 -10.71 3.46
C LEU A 209 9.73 -11.06 2.04
N LEU A 210 9.80 -10.05 1.18
CA LEU A 210 10.31 -10.24 -0.18
C LEU A 210 11.83 -10.22 -0.13
N ASP A 211 12.44 -11.27 -0.65
CA ASP A 211 13.89 -11.38 -0.82
C ASP A 211 14.39 -10.41 -1.89
N MET A 212 15.58 -9.78 -1.68
CA MET A 212 16.05 -8.66 -2.49
C MET A 212 17.56 -8.76 -2.73
#